data_2240de5328109921a415573e442a8321
#
_entry.id   2240de5328109921a415573e442a8321
#
_cell.length_a   1.000
_cell.length_b   1.000
_cell.length_c   1.000
_cell.angle_alpha   90.00
_cell.angle_beta   90.00
_cell.angle_gamma   90.00
#
_symmetry.space_group_name_H-M   'P 1'
#
loop_
_entity.id
_entity.type
_entity.pdbx_description
1 polymer ?
#
loop_
_entity_poly.entity_id
_entity_poly.type
_entity_poly.pdbx_seq_one_letter_code
_entity_poly.pdbx_strand_id
1 'polypeptide(L)'
;MQSTALGYKLLLTYDVNTDDLQEYYQFVMGRYLPAMRSLGMEMSEAWHTAYGNAPNRRIGFICSERDTVDDLMENDTWQSLNDHLQRYVTDFSYKVVRYRGGFQI
;
A
#
# COMPACT_ATOMS: atom_id res chain seq x y z
N MET A 1 -19.79 -21.43 14.50
CA MET A 1 -20.18 -20.13 14.12
C MET A 1 -19.06 -19.44 13.39
N GLN A 2 -19.42 -18.71 12.51
CA GLN A 2 -18.47 -18.05 11.63
C GLN A 2 -18.54 -16.56 11.83
N SER A 3 -17.44 -15.95 12.01
CA SER A 3 -17.45 -14.51 12.03
C SER A 3 -16.56 -14.01 10.91
N THR A 4 -16.95 -12.90 10.38
CA THR A 4 -16.13 -12.21 9.40
C THR A 4 -15.35 -11.16 10.13
N ALA A 5 -14.05 -11.29 10.11
CA ALA A 5 -13.19 -10.30 10.75
C ALA A 5 -13.30 -9.01 9.98
N LEU A 6 -13.51 -7.91 10.70
CA LEU A 6 -13.48 -6.59 10.12
C LEU A 6 -12.09 -6.03 10.29
N GLY A 7 -11.63 -5.35 9.29
CA GLY A 7 -10.33 -4.74 9.33
C GLY A 7 -10.30 -3.50 8.48
N TYR A 8 -9.11 -3.09 8.13
CA TYR A 8 -8.89 -1.88 7.36
C TYR A 8 -7.93 -2.19 6.24
N LYS A 9 -8.15 -1.55 5.12
CA LYS A 9 -7.28 -1.70 3.95
C LYS A 9 -6.79 -0.33 3.54
N LEU A 10 -5.49 -0.24 3.38
CA LEU A 10 -4.83 0.95 2.83
C LEU A 10 -4.52 0.65 1.38
N LEU A 11 -5.03 1.49 0.49
CA LEU A 11 -4.80 1.33 -0.94
C LEU A 11 -3.90 2.45 -1.43
N LEU A 12 -2.80 2.09 -2.05
CA LEU A 12 -1.91 3.04 -2.70
C LEU A 12 -2.07 2.89 -4.21
N THR A 13 -2.15 4.02 -4.91
CA THR A 13 -2.17 4.00 -6.36
C THR A 13 -1.20 5.03 -6.89
N TYR A 14 -0.53 4.72 -7.99
CA TYR A 14 0.44 5.61 -8.61
C TYR A 14 0.87 5.06 -9.96
N ASP A 15 1.61 5.89 -10.71
CA ASP A 15 2.23 5.49 -11.95
C ASP A 15 3.73 5.43 -11.75
N VAL A 16 4.36 4.33 -12.16
CA VAL A 16 5.81 4.20 -12.06
C VAL A 16 6.45 4.83 -13.28
N ASN A 17 7.47 5.67 -13.04
CA ASN A 17 8.26 6.25 -14.13
C ASN A 17 9.08 5.15 -14.78
N THR A 18 8.96 5.00 -16.10
CA THR A 18 9.63 3.91 -16.80
C THR A 18 11.14 3.94 -16.65
N ASP A 19 11.71 5.12 -16.58
CA ASP A 19 13.16 5.26 -16.46
C ASP A 19 13.67 4.85 -15.10
N ASP A 20 12.78 4.78 -14.10
CA ASP A 20 13.16 4.50 -12.72
C ASP A 20 12.69 3.12 -12.25
N LEU A 21 12.29 2.27 -13.19
CA LEU A 21 11.63 1.03 -12.85
C LEU A 21 12.48 0.12 -11.95
N GLN A 22 13.75 0.02 -12.24
CA GLN A 22 14.62 -0.85 -11.45
C GLN A 22 14.80 -0.33 -10.04
N GLU A 23 15.06 0.96 -9.91
CA GLU A 23 15.21 1.59 -8.60
C GLU A 23 13.90 1.51 -7.80
N TYR A 24 12.78 1.66 -8.51
CA TYR A 24 11.48 1.51 -7.89
C TYR A 24 11.32 0.14 -7.26
N TYR A 25 11.60 -0.92 -8.01
CA TYR A 25 11.46 -2.27 -7.48
C TYR A 25 12.42 -2.53 -6.33
N GLN A 26 13.65 -2.07 -6.45
CA GLN A 26 14.61 -2.25 -5.36
C GLN A 26 14.13 -1.58 -4.08
N PHE A 27 13.59 -0.38 -4.20
CA PHE A 27 13.09 0.35 -3.06
C PHE A 27 11.86 -0.33 -2.46
N VAL A 28 10.88 -0.67 -3.29
CA VAL A 28 9.63 -1.24 -2.79
C VAL A 28 9.88 -2.59 -2.15
N MET A 29 10.58 -3.48 -2.83
CA MET A 29 10.79 -4.82 -2.32
C MET A 29 11.77 -4.85 -1.17
N GLY A 30 12.77 -3.99 -1.19
CA GLY A 30 13.83 -4.01 -0.18
C GLY A 30 13.57 -3.16 1.04
N ARG A 31 12.73 -2.14 0.92
CA ARG A 31 12.53 -1.20 2.02
C ARG A 31 11.07 -0.94 2.35
N TYR A 32 10.26 -0.62 1.36
CA TYR A 32 8.88 -0.21 1.62
C TYR A 32 8.06 -1.35 2.22
N LEU A 33 8.03 -2.49 1.56
CA LEU A 33 7.23 -3.61 2.03
C LEU A 33 7.70 -4.15 3.38
N PRO A 34 9.00 -4.33 3.61
CA PRO A 34 9.45 -4.77 4.95
C PRO A 34 9.08 -3.77 6.04
N ALA A 35 9.21 -2.48 5.76
CA ALA A 35 8.87 -1.46 6.74
C ALA A 35 7.37 -1.47 7.05
N MET A 36 6.52 -1.62 6.03
CA MET A 36 5.09 -1.70 6.26
C MET A 36 4.73 -2.88 7.12
N ARG A 37 5.37 -4.02 6.89
CA ARG A 37 5.15 -5.19 7.73
C ARG A 37 5.52 -4.89 9.18
N SER A 38 6.63 -4.21 9.39
CA SER A 38 7.05 -3.83 10.74
C SER A 38 6.06 -2.90 11.41
N LEU A 39 5.34 -2.12 10.62
CA LEU A 39 4.34 -1.20 11.13
C LEU A 39 2.96 -1.85 11.27
N GLY A 40 2.88 -3.16 11.07
CA GLY A 40 1.64 -3.88 11.27
C GLY A 40 0.75 -3.98 10.04
N MET A 41 1.25 -3.59 8.88
CA MET A 41 0.47 -3.60 7.64
C MET A 41 0.99 -4.69 6.73
N GLU A 42 0.14 -5.64 6.36
CA GLU A 42 0.52 -6.73 5.48
C GLU A 42 -0.01 -6.49 4.08
N MET A 43 0.83 -6.72 3.09
CA MET A 43 0.40 -6.59 1.71
C MET A 43 -0.62 -7.68 1.38
N SER A 44 -1.76 -7.27 0.85
CA SER A 44 -2.80 -8.21 0.47
C SER A 44 -2.94 -8.34 -1.04
N GLU A 45 -2.54 -7.31 -1.78
CA GLU A 45 -2.69 -7.36 -3.23
C GLU A 45 -1.75 -6.36 -3.87
N ALA A 46 -1.38 -6.65 -5.10
CA ALA A 46 -0.60 -5.75 -5.93
C ALA A 46 -1.08 -5.91 -7.37
N TRP A 47 -1.41 -4.81 -8.01
CA TRP A 47 -1.92 -4.82 -9.36
C TRP A 47 -1.05 -3.96 -10.26
N HIS A 48 -0.90 -4.43 -11.48
CA HIS A 48 -0.23 -3.68 -12.53
C HIS A 48 -1.18 -3.60 -13.71
N THR A 49 -1.53 -2.37 -14.10
CA THR A 49 -2.40 -2.15 -15.26
C THR A 49 -1.52 -1.78 -16.45
N ALA A 50 -1.61 -2.58 -17.51
CA ALA A 50 -0.76 -2.37 -18.67
C ALA A 50 -1.35 -1.37 -19.66
N TYR A 51 -2.63 -1.09 -19.57
CA TYR A 51 -3.32 -0.24 -20.53
C TYR A 51 -4.17 0.80 -19.85
N GLY A 52 -4.51 1.86 -20.61
CA GLY A 52 -5.47 2.84 -20.18
C GLY A 52 -4.81 4.00 -19.46
N ASN A 53 -5.66 4.89 -18.98
CA ASN A 53 -5.22 6.12 -18.33
C ASN A 53 -5.24 6.03 -16.81
N ALA A 54 -5.57 4.86 -16.27
CA ALA A 54 -5.58 4.67 -14.83
C ALA A 54 -4.15 4.54 -14.30
N PRO A 55 -3.94 4.79 -13.02
CA PRO A 55 -2.65 4.53 -12.40
C PRO A 55 -2.21 3.10 -12.66
N ASN A 56 -0.95 2.91 -13.01
CA ASN A 56 -0.51 1.59 -13.45
C ASN A 56 -0.08 0.68 -12.31
N ARG A 57 -0.14 1.15 -11.08
CA ARG A 57 0.14 0.30 -9.90
C ARG A 57 -0.89 0.55 -8.83
N ARG A 58 -1.29 -0.53 -8.19
CA ARG A 58 -2.15 -0.46 -7.01
C ARG A 58 -1.64 -1.49 -6.02
N ILE A 59 -1.39 -1.07 -4.79
CA ILE A 59 -0.96 -1.97 -3.73
C ILE A 59 -1.91 -1.80 -2.56
N GLY A 60 -2.41 -2.92 -2.04
CA GLY A 60 -3.27 -2.92 -0.88
C GLY A 60 -2.59 -3.57 0.30
N PHE A 61 -2.73 -2.93 1.46
CA PHE A 61 -2.24 -3.47 2.72
C PHE A 61 -3.42 -3.62 3.66
N ILE A 62 -3.40 -4.64 4.48
CA ILE A 62 -4.49 -4.87 5.43
C ILE A 62 -3.95 -4.94 6.85
N CYS A 63 -4.81 -4.58 7.78
CA CYS A 63 -4.59 -4.79 9.20
C CYS A 63 -5.94 -4.97 9.86
N SER A 64 -5.95 -5.53 11.08
CA SER A 64 -7.19 -5.80 11.78
C SER A 64 -7.60 -4.67 12.72
N GLU A 65 -6.65 -3.82 13.13
CA GLU A 65 -6.87 -2.86 14.20
C GLU A 65 -6.90 -1.45 13.66
N ARG A 66 -7.89 -0.68 14.09
CA ARG A 66 -7.94 0.72 13.69
C ARG A 66 -6.75 1.50 14.21
N ASP A 67 -6.28 1.17 15.42
CA ASP A 67 -5.15 1.87 16.00
C ASP A 67 -3.91 1.74 15.12
N THR A 68 -3.73 0.60 14.46
CA THR A 68 -2.61 0.41 13.56
C THR A 68 -2.65 1.43 12.43
N VAL A 69 -3.84 1.63 11.86
CA VAL A 69 -4.01 2.61 10.78
C VAL A 69 -3.77 4.02 11.30
N ASP A 70 -4.36 4.35 12.45
CA ASP A 70 -4.21 5.69 13.00
C ASP A 70 -2.75 6.01 13.31
N ASP A 71 -2.03 5.04 13.87
CA ASP A 71 -0.61 5.20 14.15
C ASP A 71 0.17 5.39 12.86
N LEU A 72 -0.18 4.64 11.83
CA LEU A 72 0.50 4.74 10.54
C LEU A 72 0.34 6.13 9.95
N MET A 73 -0.87 6.68 10.02
CA MET A 73 -1.12 7.99 9.44
C MET A 73 -0.26 9.08 10.07
N GLU A 74 0.18 8.87 11.32
CA GLU A 74 1.02 9.83 12.02
C GLU A 74 2.47 9.41 12.08
N ASN A 75 2.83 8.34 11.41
CA ASN A 75 4.15 7.76 11.53
C ASN A 75 5.15 8.45 10.59
N ASP A 76 6.23 8.97 11.17
CA ASP A 76 7.23 9.70 10.40
C ASP A 76 7.96 8.80 9.42
N THR A 77 8.18 7.55 9.79
CA THR A 77 8.86 6.60 8.90
C THR A 77 8.02 6.37 7.65
N TRP A 78 6.72 6.20 7.82
CA TRP A 78 5.84 5.99 6.67
C TRP A 78 5.83 7.22 5.75
N GLN A 79 5.79 8.40 6.34
CA GLN A 79 5.83 9.62 5.55
C GLN A 79 7.13 9.73 4.78
N SER A 80 8.26 9.39 5.41
CA SER A 80 9.55 9.41 4.74
C SER A 80 9.61 8.38 3.62
N LEU A 81 9.02 7.21 3.84
CA LEU A 81 8.98 6.18 2.81
C LEU A 81 8.17 6.66 1.61
N ASN A 82 7.08 7.35 1.85
CA ASN A 82 6.26 7.87 0.76
C ASN A 82 6.96 8.98 0.00
N ASP A 83 7.70 9.84 0.73
CA ASP A 83 8.50 10.86 0.06
C ASP A 83 9.54 10.22 -0.85
N HIS A 84 10.17 9.16 -0.38
CA HIS A 84 11.15 8.44 -1.17
C HIS A 84 10.49 7.77 -2.38
N LEU A 85 9.35 7.13 -2.17
CA LEU A 85 8.62 6.46 -3.24
C LEU A 85 8.32 7.43 -4.37
N GLN A 86 7.96 8.66 -4.03
CA GLN A 86 7.57 9.65 -5.01
C GLN A 86 8.73 10.13 -5.88
N ARG A 87 9.94 9.70 -5.61
CA ARG A 87 11.06 9.93 -6.53
C ARG A 87 10.92 9.09 -7.79
N TYR A 88 10.18 7.99 -7.70
CA TYR A 88 10.08 7.03 -8.80
C TYR A 88 8.71 6.96 -9.43
N VAL A 89 7.74 7.66 -8.86
CA VAL A 89 6.35 7.53 -9.30
C VAL A 89 5.69 8.90 -9.42
N THR A 90 4.57 8.93 -10.13
CA THR A 90 3.74 10.12 -10.24
C THR A 90 2.31 9.77 -9.86
N ASP A 91 1.52 10.79 -9.60
CA ASP A 91 0.09 10.64 -9.27
C ASP A 91 -0.13 9.72 -8.07
N PHE A 92 0.75 9.85 -7.09
CA PHE A 92 0.65 9.07 -5.87
C PHE A 92 -0.57 9.50 -5.07
N SER A 93 -1.38 8.53 -4.68
CA SER A 93 -2.50 8.77 -3.77
C SER A 93 -2.75 7.53 -2.93
N TYR A 94 -3.46 7.72 -1.84
CA TYR A 94 -3.83 6.59 -1.00
C TYR A 94 -5.18 6.86 -0.37
N LYS A 95 -5.83 5.78 0.06
CA LYS A 95 -7.05 5.89 0.85
C LYS A 95 -7.14 4.68 1.78
N VAL A 96 -7.86 4.88 2.87
CA VAL A 96 -8.12 3.82 3.82
C VAL A 96 -9.61 3.50 3.75
N VAL A 97 -9.92 2.21 3.65
CA VAL A 97 -11.30 1.76 3.59
C VAL A 97 -11.52 0.68 4.64
N ARG A 98 -12.77 0.53 5.07
CA ARG A 98 -13.14 -0.60 5.90
C ARG A 98 -13.04 -1.86 5.05
N TYR A 99 -12.54 -2.88 5.65
CA TYR A 99 -12.31 -4.12 4.94
C TYR A 99 -12.89 -5.27 5.75
N ARG A 100 -13.66 -6.10 5.10
CA ARG A 100 -14.19 -7.29 5.74
C ARG A 100 -13.36 -8.46 5.27
N GLY A 101 -12.63 -9.05 6.20
CA GLY A 101 -11.82 -10.20 5.90
C GLY A 101 -12.67 -11.43 5.74
N GLY A 102 -12.00 -12.53 5.45
CA GLY A 102 -12.67 -13.76 5.25
C GLY A 102 -13.23 -13.86 3.85
N PHE A 103 -14.29 -14.58 3.75
CA PHE A 103 -14.80 -14.96 2.47
C PHE A 103 -15.71 -13.90 1.88
N GLN A 104 -15.32 -13.39 0.76
CA GLN A 104 -16.04 -12.34 0.07
C GLN A 104 -16.59 -12.88 -1.23
N ILE A 105 -17.84 -12.90 -1.37
CA ILE A 105 -18.39 -13.33 -2.64
C ILE A 105 -19.27 -12.27 -3.21
#